data_a2e732f93a17d5d2a8f452259745f0a4
#
_entry.id   a2e732f93a17d5d2a8f452259745f0a4
#
_cell.length_a   1.000
_cell.length_b   1.000
_cell.length_c   1.000
_cell.angle_alpha   90.00
_cell.angle_beta   90.00
_cell.angle_gamma   90.00
#
_symmetry.space_group_name_H-M   'P 1'
#
loop_
_entity.id
_entity.type
_entity.pdbx_description
1 polymer ?
#
loop_
_entity_poly.entity_id
_entity_poly.type
_entity_poly.pdbx_seq_one_letter_code
_entity_poly.pdbx_strand_id
1 'polypeptide(L)'
;MPKAFGSWHSIYKRFNAWSLSNKWLWIFKALAIDSYWEWEFIDGSYAKAHQHNADAAGKEPQAIGKSRAGNSTKIHLVVNSYGLPAEFEITGGEVNDCSIAPDLIAKLSDAKAIVADKGYDSECIREQIVKKGAKAVIPRKHNSLKGNADMDWGLYKYRHWVECFCTAKAVSGSSDTIRQVEEKF
;
A
#
# COMPACT_ATOMS: atom_id res chain seq x y z
N MET A 1 -10.72 -2.39 -24.16
CA MET A 1 -9.46 -3.18 -24.27
C MET A 1 -9.02 -3.30 -25.71
N PRO A 2 -7.71 -3.19 -26.02
CA PRO A 2 -7.22 -3.39 -27.39
C PRO A 2 -7.51 -4.81 -27.87
N LYS A 3 -7.94 -4.95 -29.13
CA LYS A 3 -8.29 -6.25 -29.76
C LYS A 3 -7.13 -7.26 -29.75
N ALA A 4 -5.89 -6.77 -29.68
CA ALA A 4 -4.69 -7.60 -29.63
C ALA A 4 -4.61 -8.55 -28.42
N PHE A 5 -5.30 -8.26 -27.31
CA PHE A 5 -5.32 -9.08 -26.12
C PHE A 5 -6.43 -10.15 -26.10
N GLY A 6 -7.23 -10.24 -27.15
CA GLY A 6 -8.32 -11.22 -27.26
C GLY A 6 -9.66 -10.71 -26.70
N SER A 7 -10.60 -11.63 -26.49
CA SER A 7 -11.92 -11.26 -25.99
C SER A 7 -11.86 -10.87 -24.51
N TRP A 8 -12.56 -9.80 -24.16
CA TRP A 8 -12.73 -9.35 -22.78
C TRP A 8 -13.15 -10.48 -21.82
N HIS A 9 -14.09 -11.31 -22.25
CA HIS A 9 -14.61 -12.41 -21.43
C HIS A 9 -13.54 -13.46 -21.06
N SER A 10 -12.64 -13.78 -21.99
CA SER A 10 -11.54 -14.71 -21.76
C SER A 10 -10.49 -14.13 -20.79
N ILE A 11 -10.22 -12.83 -20.93
CA ILE A 11 -9.29 -12.11 -20.05
C ILE A 11 -9.86 -12.04 -18.65
N TYR A 12 -11.13 -11.69 -18.50
CA TYR A 12 -11.80 -11.62 -17.19
C TYR A 12 -11.84 -13.00 -16.49
N LYS A 13 -12.20 -14.08 -17.21
CA LYS A 13 -12.16 -15.42 -16.64
C LYS A 13 -10.76 -15.81 -16.15
N ARG A 14 -9.72 -15.49 -16.93
CA ARG A 14 -8.32 -15.77 -16.55
C ARG A 14 -7.90 -14.95 -15.33
N PHE A 15 -8.22 -13.66 -15.31
CA PHE A 15 -7.95 -12.79 -14.17
C PHE A 15 -8.57 -13.38 -12.88
N ASN A 16 -9.86 -13.76 -12.94
CA ASN A 16 -10.56 -14.36 -11.82
C ASN A 16 -9.94 -15.67 -11.36
N ALA A 17 -9.61 -16.57 -12.30
CA ALA A 17 -8.97 -17.84 -11.96
C ALA A 17 -7.60 -17.64 -11.30
N TRP A 18 -6.83 -16.63 -11.74
CA TRP A 18 -5.52 -16.33 -11.17
C TRP A 18 -5.64 -15.67 -9.79
N SER A 19 -6.67 -14.85 -9.56
CA SER A 19 -6.97 -14.30 -8.24
C SER A 19 -7.33 -15.42 -7.26
N LEU A 20 -8.28 -16.29 -7.61
CA LEU A 20 -8.70 -17.42 -6.76
C LEU A 20 -7.56 -18.41 -6.43
N SER A 21 -6.58 -18.55 -7.31
CA SER A 21 -5.42 -19.42 -7.12
C SER A 21 -4.19 -18.71 -6.54
N ASN A 22 -4.33 -17.48 -6.06
CA ASN A 22 -3.24 -16.64 -5.54
C ASN A 22 -2.05 -16.46 -6.51
N LYS A 23 -2.26 -16.67 -7.83
CA LYS A 23 -1.18 -16.52 -8.82
C LYS A 23 -0.68 -15.09 -8.92
N TRP A 24 -1.55 -14.10 -8.76
CA TRP A 24 -1.16 -12.70 -8.73
C TRP A 24 -0.21 -12.40 -7.58
N LEU A 25 -0.48 -12.94 -6.40
CA LEU A 25 0.40 -12.79 -5.24
C LEU A 25 1.76 -13.46 -5.46
N TRP A 26 1.78 -14.64 -6.10
CA TRP A 26 3.02 -15.31 -6.47
C TRP A 26 3.86 -14.51 -7.46
N ILE A 27 3.23 -13.96 -8.51
CA ILE A 27 3.90 -13.10 -9.49
C ILE A 27 4.45 -11.85 -8.80
N PHE A 28 3.64 -11.21 -7.95
CA PHE A 28 4.07 -10.04 -7.18
C PHE A 28 5.29 -10.36 -6.33
N LYS A 29 5.27 -11.42 -5.54
CA LYS A 29 6.40 -11.83 -4.70
C LYS A 29 7.63 -12.18 -5.51
N ALA A 30 7.47 -12.87 -6.65
CA ALA A 30 8.58 -13.20 -7.54
C ALA A 30 9.25 -11.94 -8.13
N LEU A 31 8.48 -10.92 -8.47
CA LEU A 31 9.01 -9.63 -8.95
C LEU A 31 9.65 -8.80 -7.83
N ALA A 32 9.21 -8.98 -6.58
CA ALA A 32 9.76 -8.29 -5.42
C ALA A 32 11.10 -8.88 -4.94
N ILE A 33 11.44 -10.14 -5.28
CA ILE A 33 12.66 -10.84 -4.79
C ILE A 33 13.94 -10.12 -5.22
N ASP A 34 14.00 -9.56 -6.44
CA ASP A 34 15.18 -8.88 -6.98
C ASP A 34 15.28 -7.40 -6.56
N SER A 35 14.47 -6.99 -5.59
CA SER A 35 14.41 -5.61 -5.16
C SER A 35 15.62 -5.23 -4.30
N TYR A 36 16.21 -4.07 -4.59
CA TYR A 36 17.27 -3.48 -3.78
C TYR A 36 16.64 -2.88 -2.52
N TRP A 37 16.90 -3.47 -1.35
CA TRP A 37 16.25 -3.17 -0.07
C TRP A 37 16.97 -2.09 0.74
N GLU A 38 17.72 -1.21 0.12
CA GLU A 38 18.45 -0.20 0.87
C GLU A 38 17.51 0.78 1.58
N TRP A 39 16.47 1.22 0.88
CA TRP A 39 15.45 2.12 1.41
C TRP A 39 14.06 1.62 1.06
N GLU A 40 13.14 1.73 2.01
CA GLU A 40 11.74 1.38 1.83
C GLU A 40 10.85 2.58 2.16
N PHE A 41 9.85 2.82 1.32
CA PHE A 41 8.93 3.93 1.44
C PHE A 41 7.53 3.40 1.68
N ILE A 42 6.88 3.87 2.76
CA ILE A 42 5.52 3.45 3.14
C ILE A 42 4.55 4.61 2.94
N ASP A 43 3.43 4.35 2.28
CA ASP A 43 2.34 5.31 2.16
C ASP A 43 0.97 4.62 2.08
N GLY A 44 -0.09 5.36 2.44
CA GLY A 44 -1.47 4.92 2.37
C GLY A 44 -2.27 5.67 1.30
N SER A 45 -2.83 4.96 0.33
CA SER A 45 -3.68 5.52 -0.71
C SER A 45 -5.13 5.13 -0.55
N TYR A 46 -6.05 6.07 -0.83
CA TYR A 46 -7.48 5.79 -0.83
C TYR A 46 -8.00 5.44 -2.22
N ALA A 47 -8.85 4.43 -2.28
CA ALA A 47 -9.68 4.12 -3.42
C ALA A 47 -11.15 4.33 -3.04
N LYS A 48 -11.87 5.19 -3.76
CA LYS A 48 -13.30 5.40 -3.51
C LYS A 48 -14.09 4.17 -3.98
N ALA A 49 -14.93 3.63 -3.10
CA ALA A 49 -15.90 2.62 -3.49
C ALA A 49 -17.04 3.27 -4.29
N HIS A 50 -17.46 2.62 -5.37
CA HIS A 50 -18.64 3.07 -6.13
C HIS A 50 -19.91 2.82 -5.30
N GLN A 51 -20.90 3.73 -5.38
CA GLN A 51 -22.15 3.63 -4.59
C GLN A 51 -22.86 2.28 -4.69
N HIS A 52 -22.85 1.68 -5.88
CA HIS A 52 -23.47 0.37 -6.12
C HIS A 52 -22.62 -0.83 -5.67
N ASN A 53 -21.40 -0.60 -5.21
CA ASN A 53 -20.49 -1.68 -4.79
C ASN A 53 -20.72 -2.08 -3.33
N ALA A 54 -21.27 -1.19 -2.51
CA ALA A 54 -21.60 -1.48 -1.11
C ALA A 54 -22.72 -2.52 -0.95
N ASP A 55 -23.56 -2.70 -1.99
CA ASP A 55 -24.71 -3.60 -2.00
C ASP A 55 -24.43 -4.94 -2.69
N ALA A 56 -23.27 -5.14 -3.27
CA ALA A 56 -22.93 -6.41 -3.88
C ALA A 56 -22.63 -7.43 -2.77
N ALA A 57 -23.67 -8.11 -2.39
CA ALA A 57 -23.72 -9.10 -1.31
C ALA A 57 -22.78 -10.28 -1.56
N GLY A 58 -21.52 -10.14 -1.13
CA GLY A 58 -20.68 -11.27 -0.76
C GLY A 58 -20.81 -11.49 0.74
N LYS A 59 -20.79 -12.72 1.22
CA LYS A 59 -20.81 -13.07 2.65
C LYS A 59 -19.47 -12.78 3.35
N GLU A 60 -18.43 -12.42 2.60
CA GLU A 60 -17.10 -12.11 3.11
C GLU A 60 -17.00 -10.62 3.48
N PRO A 61 -16.32 -10.28 4.59
CA PRO A 61 -16.08 -8.90 4.96
C PRO A 61 -15.25 -8.21 3.86
N GLN A 62 -15.86 -7.21 3.20
CA GLN A 62 -15.18 -6.39 2.23
C GLN A 62 -14.33 -5.33 2.96
N ALA A 63 -13.11 -5.06 2.46
CA ALA A 63 -12.25 -4.01 3.00
C ALA A 63 -12.75 -2.60 2.59
N ILE A 64 -14.05 -2.36 2.76
CA ILE A 64 -14.72 -1.08 2.50
C ILE A 64 -15.13 -0.48 3.83
N GLY A 65 -14.64 0.72 4.11
CA GLY A 65 -14.96 1.43 5.33
C GLY A 65 -15.31 2.89 5.09
N LYS A 66 -15.80 3.57 6.09
CA LYS A 66 -16.32 4.94 6.00
C LYS A 66 -15.20 5.94 6.30
N SER A 67 -14.65 6.59 5.27
CA SER A 67 -13.71 7.70 5.41
C SER A 67 -14.41 9.06 5.35
N ARG A 68 -13.66 10.16 5.51
CA ARG A 68 -14.18 11.52 5.28
C ARG A 68 -14.69 11.74 3.84
N ALA A 69 -14.21 10.98 2.87
CA ALA A 69 -14.60 11.04 1.47
C ALA A 69 -15.75 10.09 1.11
N GLY A 70 -16.37 9.43 2.10
CA GLY A 70 -17.40 8.40 1.91
C GLY A 70 -16.84 6.99 2.02
N ASN A 71 -17.55 6.02 1.43
CA ASN A 71 -17.10 4.63 1.41
C ASN A 71 -15.82 4.50 0.57
N SER A 72 -14.80 3.96 1.16
CA SER A 72 -13.49 3.83 0.54
C SER A 72 -12.72 2.64 1.09
N THR A 73 -11.80 2.15 0.29
CA THR A 73 -10.76 1.20 0.66
C THR A 73 -9.46 1.94 0.77
N LYS A 74 -8.62 1.54 1.71
CA LYS A 74 -7.28 2.07 1.85
C LYS A 74 -6.26 1.00 1.53
N ILE A 75 -5.31 1.35 0.68
CA ILE A 75 -4.18 0.49 0.32
C ILE A 75 -2.95 1.07 0.97
N HIS A 76 -2.37 0.34 1.89
CA HIS A 76 -1.08 0.64 2.48
C HIS A 76 -0.02 -0.07 1.63
N LEU A 77 0.87 0.69 1.04
CA LEU A 77 1.86 0.19 0.10
C LEU A 77 3.27 0.46 0.60
N VAL A 78 4.13 -0.52 0.43
CA VAL A 78 5.57 -0.36 0.58
C VAL A 78 6.22 -0.48 -0.80
N VAL A 79 7.09 0.47 -1.13
CA VAL A 79 7.93 0.40 -2.32
C VAL A 79 9.41 0.48 -1.93
N ASN A 80 10.24 -0.13 -2.75
CA ASN A 80 11.69 -0.08 -2.58
C ASN A 80 12.29 1.23 -3.14
N SER A 81 13.62 1.36 -3.10
CA SER A 81 14.36 2.52 -3.61
C SER A 81 14.20 2.80 -5.10
N TYR A 82 13.68 1.86 -5.88
CA TYR A 82 13.35 2.02 -7.30
C TYR A 82 11.86 2.33 -7.54
N GLY A 83 11.05 2.46 -6.49
CA GLY A 83 9.61 2.66 -6.60
C GLY A 83 8.83 1.40 -6.97
N LEU A 84 9.45 0.22 -6.92
CA LEU A 84 8.78 -1.05 -7.16
C LEU A 84 8.07 -1.52 -5.89
N PRO A 85 6.84 -2.03 -6.00
CA PRO A 85 6.07 -2.49 -4.85
C PRO A 85 6.73 -3.72 -4.23
N ALA A 86 6.94 -3.65 -2.92
CA ALA A 86 7.56 -4.69 -2.10
C ALA A 86 6.53 -5.47 -1.28
N GLU A 87 5.62 -4.75 -0.62
CA GLU A 87 4.56 -5.32 0.21
C GLU A 87 3.34 -4.40 0.19
N PHE A 88 2.17 -4.92 0.46
CA PHE A 88 0.95 -4.13 0.60
C PHE A 88 -0.03 -4.76 1.59
N GLU A 89 -0.93 -3.91 2.11
CA GLU A 89 -2.06 -4.33 2.94
C GLU A 89 -3.29 -3.51 2.52
N ILE A 90 -4.46 -4.16 2.53
CA ILE A 90 -5.74 -3.53 2.13
C ILE A 90 -6.65 -3.49 3.34
N THR A 91 -7.19 -2.30 3.64
CA THR A 91 -8.07 -2.08 4.79
C THR A 91 -9.26 -1.20 4.42
N GLY A 92 -10.26 -1.13 5.29
CA GLY A 92 -11.28 -0.11 5.19
C GLY A 92 -10.70 1.31 5.30
N GLY A 93 -11.34 2.26 4.65
CA GLY A 93 -10.85 3.64 4.59
C GLY A 93 -10.78 4.38 5.93
N GLU A 94 -11.43 3.89 6.99
CA GLU A 94 -11.38 4.43 8.35
C GLU A 94 -10.10 4.04 9.10
N VAL A 95 -9.41 3.01 8.67
CA VAL A 95 -8.25 2.45 9.39
C VAL A 95 -7.07 3.43 9.39
N ASN A 96 -6.50 3.63 10.57
CA ASN A 96 -5.36 4.53 10.74
C ASN A 96 -4.06 3.89 10.23
N ASP A 97 -3.20 4.69 9.59
CA ASP A 97 -1.88 4.25 9.09
C ASP A 97 -1.02 3.66 10.18
N CYS A 98 -1.02 4.26 11.37
CA CYS A 98 -0.24 3.77 12.51
C CYS A 98 -0.66 2.37 13.00
N SER A 99 -1.88 1.93 12.75
CA SER A 99 -2.35 0.61 13.21
C SER A 99 -1.85 -0.53 12.31
N ILE A 100 -1.64 -0.27 11.02
CA ILE A 100 -1.19 -1.27 10.03
C ILE A 100 0.33 -1.28 9.87
N ALA A 101 1.00 -0.15 10.14
CA ALA A 101 2.44 -0.04 9.99
C ALA A 101 3.26 -1.13 10.69
N PRO A 102 2.94 -1.57 11.93
CA PRO A 102 3.67 -2.64 12.59
C PRO A 102 3.67 -3.95 11.80
N ASP A 103 2.53 -4.34 11.23
CA ASP A 103 2.39 -5.58 10.48
C ASP A 103 3.14 -5.50 9.14
N LEU A 104 3.05 -4.37 8.44
CA LEU A 104 3.83 -4.12 7.23
C LEU A 104 5.33 -4.17 7.52
N ILE A 105 5.81 -3.43 8.53
CA ILE A 105 7.22 -3.37 8.90
C ILE A 105 7.73 -4.77 9.30
N ALA A 106 6.90 -5.59 9.95
CA ALA A 106 7.29 -6.95 10.31
C ALA A 106 7.59 -7.82 9.08
N LYS A 107 6.85 -7.62 7.98
CA LYS A 107 7.01 -8.36 6.71
C LYS A 107 8.20 -7.92 5.87
N LEU A 108 8.72 -6.71 6.11
CA LEU A 108 9.82 -6.15 5.32
C LEU A 108 11.15 -6.88 5.58
N SER A 109 12.01 -6.90 4.58
CA SER A 109 13.38 -7.41 4.69
C SER A 109 14.31 -6.40 5.40
N ASP A 110 15.62 -6.65 5.38
CA ASP A 110 16.64 -5.86 6.10
C ASP A 110 16.95 -4.52 5.38
N ALA A 111 15.99 -3.58 5.38
CA ALA A 111 16.21 -2.24 4.87
C ALA A 111 17.15 -1.43 5.80
N LYS A 112 17.98 -0.57 5.21
CA LYS A 112 18.83 0.38 5.98
C LYS A 112 18.02 1.56 6.52
N ALA A 113 16.95 1.96 5.81
CA ALA A 113 16.05 3.01 6.25
C ALA A 113 14.61 2.76 5.80
N ILE A 114 13.66 3.15 6.64
CA ILE A 114 12.23 3.14 6.34
C ILE A 114 11.72 4.59 6.39
N VAL A 115 11.16 5.01 5.27
CA VAL A 115 10.66 6.38 5.06
C VAL A 115 9.14 6.36 5.03
N ALA A 116 8.49 7.17 5.84
CA ALA A 116 7.04 7.30 5.82
C ALA A 116 6.62 8.75 6.13
N ASP A 117 5.35 9.05 5.88
CA ASP A 117 4.82 10.38 6.17
C ASP A 117 4.55 10.58 7.67
N LYS A 118 4.18 11.81 8.05
CA LYS A 118 3.84 12.15 9.44
C LYS A 118 2.60 11.42 9.99
N GLY A 119 1.80 10.77 9.13
CA GLY A 119 0.68 9.91 9.52
C GLY A 119 1.15 8.71 10.32
N TYR A 120 2.37 8.24 10.04
CA TYR A 120 3.03 7.11 10.70
C TYR A 120 3.85 7.52 11.95
N ASP A 121 3.79 8.79 12.37
CA ASP A 121 4.54 9.27 13.54
C ASP A 121 4.01 8.65 14.84
N SER A 122 4.71 7.65 15.32
CA SER A 122 4.49 6.93 16.57
C SER A 122 5.82 6.43 17.12
N GLU A 123 6.06 6.59 18.42
CA GLU A 123 7.28 6.06 19.06
C GLU A 123 7.37 4.54 18.92
N CYS A 124 6.26 3.82 19.04
CA CYS A 124 6.21 2.37 18.86
C CYS A 124 6.70 1.96 17.46
N ILE A 125 6.26 2.65 16.39
CA ILE A 125 6.71 2.39 15.02
C ILE A 125 8.21 2.68 14.88
N ARG A 126 8.71 3.78 15.44
CA ARG A 126 10.13 4.13 15.41
C ARG A 126 10.99 3.09 16.12
N GLU A 127 10.55 2.64 17.29
CA GLU A 127 11.24 1.60 18.05
C GLU A 127 11.28 0.27 17.29
N GLN A 128 10.20 -0.10 16.62
CA GLN A 128 10.13 -1.30 15.79
C GLN A 128 11.11 -1.23 14.62
N ILE A 129 11.17 -0.08 13.92
CA ILE A 129 12.12 0.15 12.83
C ILE A 129 13.56 0.04 13.35
N VAL A 130 13.86 0.67 14.46
CA VAL A 130 15.21 0.62 15.07
C VAL A 130 15.57 -0.78 15.54
N LYS A 131 14.63 -1.56 16.09
CA LYS A 131 14.84 -2.96 16.47
C LYS A 131 15.19 -3.85 15.28
N LYS A 132 14.70 -3.50 14.08
CA LYS A 132 15.10 -4.15 12.81
C LYS A 132 16.46 -3.70 12.27
N GLY A 133 17.15 -2.78 12.97
CA GLY A 133 18.43 -2.24 12.52
C GLY A 133 18.32 -1.14 11.46
N ALA A 134 17.10 -0.68 11.16
CA ALA A 134 16.84 0.36 10.17
C ALA A 134 16.75 1.76 10.80
N LYS A 135 17.03 2.79 10.00
CA LYS A 135 16.81 4.19 10.37
C LYS A 135 15.37 4.59 10.09
N ALA A 136 14.67 5.13 11.09
CA ALA A 136 13.32 5.68 10.91
C ALA A 136 13.38 7.11 10.36
N VAL A 137 12.89 7.31 9.13
CA VAL A 137 12.83 8.61 8.45
C VAL A 137 11.37 9.03 8.33
N ILE A 138 10.81 9.48 9.46
CA ILE A 138 9.40 9.84 9.60
C ILE A 138 9.34 11.25 10.24
N PRO A 139 8.73 12.25 9.63
CA PRO A 139 8.57 13.56 10.25
C PRO A 139 7.68 13.47 11.49
N ARG A 140 8.03 14.21 12.52
CA ARG A 140 7.18 14.30 13.71
C ARG A 140 5.98 15.19 13.48
N LYS A 141 4.87 14.87 14.13
CA LYS A 141 3.65 15.69 14.12
C LYS A 141 3.93 17.04 14.77
N HIS A 142 3.18 18.07 14.36
CA HIS A 142 3.32 19.43 14.86
C HIS A 142 3.20 19.55 16.40
N ASN A 143 2.40 18.71 17.03
CA ASN A 143 2.19 18.66 18.47
C ASN A 143 3.19 17.74 19.21
N SER A 144 4.21 17.23 18.54
CA SER A 144 5.26 16.45 19.17
C SER A 144 6.16 17.33 20.04
N LEU A 145 6.47 16.87 21.25
CA LEU A 145 7.44 17.52 22.14
C LEU A 145 8.89 17.38 21.64
N LYS A 146 9.15 16.35 20.82
CA LYS A 146 10.45 16.12 20.19
C LYS A 146 10.47 16.77 18.81
N GLY A 147 11.50 17.55 18.53
CA GLY A 147 11.71 18.16 17.20
C GLY A 147 12.16 17.15 16.13
N ASN A 148 12.42 17.66 14.93
CA ASN A 148 12.91 16.90 13.77
C ASN A 148 14.44 17.06 13.56
N ALA A 149 15.22 17.22 14.62
CA ALA A 149 16.67 17.46 14.51
C ALA A 149 17.43 16.26 13.92
N ASP A 150 16.90 15.05 14.13
CA ASP A 150 17.43 13.77 13.66
C ASP A 150 16.89 13.35 12.28
N MET A 151 16.04 14.18 11.67
CA MET A 151 15.34 13.87 10.43
C MET A 151 16.26 13.98 9.21
N ASP A 152 16.30 12.93 8.41
CA ASP A 152 17.00 12.90 7.12
C ASP A 152 16.11 13.46 6.00
N TRP A 153 16.14 14.76 5.86
CA TRP A 153 15.38 15.48 4.83
C TRP A 153 15.84 15.17 3.42
N GLY A 154 17.12 14.79 3.25
CA GLY A 154 17.66 14.34 1.97
C GLY A 154 16.97 13.08 1.48
N LEU A 155 16.94 12.06 2.34
CA LEU A 155 16.26 10.80 2.04
C LEU A 155 14.74 10.95 1.98
N TYR A 156 14.15 11.77 2.83
CA TYR A 156 12.70 12.00 2.84
C TYR A 156 12.17 12.57 1.52
N LYS A 157 12.95 13.32 0.76
CA LYS A 157 12.57 13.85 -0.55
C LYS A 157 12.22 12.75 -1.56
N TYR A 158 12.82 11.58 -1.42
CA TYR A 158 12.56 10.44 -2.32
C TYR A 158 11.23 9.74 -2.04
N ARG A 159 10.47 10.15 -1.00
CA ARG A 159 9.14 9.62 -0.72
C ARG A 159 8.17 9.71 -1.91
N HIS A 160 8.41 10.62 -2.86
CA HIS A 160 7.61 10.72 -4.08
C HIS A 160 7.56 9.42 -4.91
N TRP A 161 8.50 8.49 -4.73
CA TRP A 161 8.48 7.21 -5.43
C TRP A 161 7.21 6.40 -5.12
N VAL A 162 6.79 6.36 -3.85
CA VAL A 162 5.55 5.68 -3.48
C VAL A 162 4.32 6.43 -4.00
N GLU A 163 4.36 7.76 -4.01
CA GLU A 163 3.29 8.60 -4.59
C GLU A 163 3.14 8.40 -6.10
N CYS A 164 4.24 8.22 -6.83
CA CYS A 164 4.22 7.92 -8.27
C CYS A 164 3.45 6.62 -8.55
N PHE A 165 3.68 5.58 -7.77
CA PHE A 165 2.93 4.32 -7.91
C PHE A 165 1.44 4.53 -7.62
N CYS A 166 1.11 5.27 -6.58
CA CYS A 166 -0.27 5.61 -6.22
C CYS A 166 -0.97 6.46 -7.28
N THR A 167 -0.24 7.37 -7.93
CA THR A 167 -0.77 8.24 -9.01
C THR A 167 -1.03 7.44 -10.29
N ALA A 168 -0.15 6.52 -10.67
CA ALA A 168 -0.35 5.62 -11.81
C ALA A 168 -1.66 4.82 -11.68
N LYS A 169 -2.02 4.43 -10.46
CA LYS A 169 -3.30 3.81 -10.13
C LYS A 169 -4.49 4.74 -10.36
N ALA A 170 -4.39 6.02 -10.03
CA ALA A 170 -5.46 7.00 -10.23
C ALA A 170 -5.74 7.24 -11.72
N VAL A 171 -4.72 7.19 -12.58
CA VAL A 171 -4.85 7.35 -14.03
C VAL A 171 -5.53 6.14 -14.69
N SER A 172 -5.39 4.93 -14.12
CA SER A 172 -6.06 3.74 -14.65
C SER A 172 -7.58 3.70 -14.44
N GLY A 173 -8.13 4.63 -13.66
CA GLY A 173 -9.53 5.08 -13.66
C GLY A 173 -10.61 4.04 -13.35
N SER A 174 -10.30 2.83 -12.92
CA SER A 174 -11.33 1.83 -12.65
C SER A 174 -11.38 1.43 -11.18
N SER A 175 -12.39 1.97 -10.49
CA SER A 175 -12.87 1.44 -9.21
C SER A 175 -13.14 -0.07 -9.24
N ASP A 176 -13.43 -0.62 -10.42
CA ASP A 176 -13.72 -2.03 -10.63
C ASP A 176 -12.49 -2.95 -10.46
N THR A 177 -11.30 -2.48 -10.81
CA THR A 177 -10.07 -3.28 -10.70
C THR A 177 -9.68 -3.52 -9.24
N ILE A 178 -9.86 -2.51 -8.38
CA ILE A 178 -9.53 -2.62 -6.95
C ILE A 178 -10.49 -3.56 -6.25
N ARG A 179 -11.79 -3.46 -6.56
CA ARG A 179 -12.80 -4.36 -6.02
C ARG A 179 -12.50 -5.84 -6.30
N GLN A 180 -12.01 -6.13 -7.51
CA GLN A 180 -11.66 -7.49 -7.90
C GLN A 180 -10.42 -8.03 -7.19
N VAL A 181 -9.53 -7.16 -6.72
CA VAL A 181 -8.39 -7.52 -5.88
C VAL A 181 -8.87 -7.82 -4.45
N GLU A 182 -9.75 -7.00 -3.89
CA GLU A 182 -10.25 -7.14 -2.51
C GLU A 182 -11.10 -8.40 -2.27
N GLU A 183 -11.91 -8.80 -3.26
CA GLU A 183 -12.74 -10.00 -3.14
C GLU A 183 -11.92 -11.31 -3.18
N LYS A 184 -10.60 -11.24 -3.43
CA LYS A 184 -9.81 -12.43 -3.82
C LYS A 184 -8.41 -12.51 -3.22
N PHE A 185 -8.09 -11.59 -2.33
CA PHE A 185 -6.94 -11.61 -1.45
C PHE A 185 -7.40 -11.49 0.01
#